data_cd8863c1a666472fcf8105f386fdafe6
#
_entry.id   cd8863c1a666472fcf8105f386fdafe6
#
_cell.length_a   1.000
_cell.length_b   1.000
_cell.length_c   1.000
_cell.angle_alpha   90.00
_cell.angle_beta   90.00
_cell.angle_gamma   90.00
#
_symmetry.space_group_name_H-M   'P 1'
#
loop_
_entity.id
_entity.type
_entity.pdbx_description
1 polymer ?
#
loop_
_entity_poly.entity_id
_entity_poly.type
_entity_poly.pdbx_seq_one_letter_code
_entity_poly.pdbx_strand_id
1 'polypeptide(L)'
;MKNNTLKYKAQKRLESMCAFGESKYALKQQAKKEARENNISDYIPIYNEMIRDKIFSYSTYKTYMKQVGLYFDWIKKAYPEIKNINGAKKYIQKYIDRSPSAWTAATRLASLAKLYKTPSFKLAKLPKRKRADITRSRSESAREKAFSEERNKELVHFCLNTGLRRFELEKLKGNNLEYRDNGYCLRIKGKGGKVRYVPIKDKDVIERMKSTPEERLVFGKVNTRAPIHKYRSIFATNLYNSLKRDEKAIPKEDRYICRGDINWVLDRKAMAVVSRMLGHERPEIFAEFYLR
;
A
#
# COMPACT_ATOMS: atom_id res chain seq x y z
N MET A 1 4.01 -35.25 -16.66
CA MET A 1 5.32 -34.95 -16.03
C MET A 1 5.60 -33.48 -15.63
N LYS A 2 4.68 -32.52 -15.83
CA LYS A 2 4.91 -31.09 -15.45
C LYS A 2 4.74 -30.78 -13.93
N ASN A 3 4.17 -31.67 -13.15
CA ASN A 3 3.71 -31.41 -11.78
C ASN A 3 4.76 -31.66 -10.66
N ASN A 4 5.99 -32.02 -11.00
CA ASN A 4 7.02 -32.37 -9.99
C ASN A 4 8.17 -31.35 -9.87
N THR A 5 8.03 -30.16 -10.46
CA THR A 5 9.09 -29.15 -10.37
C THR A 5 9.10 -28.48 -9.00
N LEU A 6 10.28 -28.05 -8.54
CA LEU A 6 10.42 -27.27 -7.28
C LEU A 6 9.52 -26.04 -7.27
N LYS A 7 9.42 -25.34 -8.41
CA LYS A 7 8.53 -24.19 -8.59
C LYS A 7 7.08 -24.57 -8.32
N TYR A 8 6.58 -25.66 -8.91
CA TYR A 8 5.22 -26.13 -8.70
C TYR A 8 4.94 -26.49 -7.23
N LYS A 9 5.85 -27.29 -6.63
CA LYS A 9 5.73 -27.66 -5.21
C LYS A 9 5.71 -26.45 -4.29
N ALA A 10 6.56 -25.45 -4.55
CA ALA A 10 6.61 -24.21 -3.77
C ALA A 10 5.34 -23.37 -3.94
N GLN A 11 4.81 -23.32 -5.16
CA GLN A 11 3.54 -22.64 -5.45
C GLN A 11 2.36 -23.32 -4.76
N LYS A 12 2.27 -24.64 -4.78
CA LYS A 12 1.25 -25.40 -4.03
C LYS A 12 1.34 -25.17 -2.53
N ARG A 13 2.54 -25.07 -1.98
CA ARG A 13 2.73 -24.73 -0.56
C ARG A 13 2.21 -23.32 -0.23
N LEU A 14 2.37 -22.32 -1.11
CA LEU A 14 1.76 -21.00 -0.90
C LEU A 14 0.23 -21.02 -1.05
N GLU A 15 -0.28 -21.83 -1.98
CA GLU A 15 -1.70 -22.00 -2.20
C GLU A 15 -2.42 -22.52 -0.96
N SER A 16 -1.82 -23.52 -0.28
CA SER A 16 -2.35 -24.05 0.98
C SER A 16 -2.38 -23.06 2.16
N MET A 17 -1.71 -21.91 2.02
CA MET A 17 -1.71 -20.84 3.03
C MET A 17 -2.76 -19.76 2.76
N CYS A 18 -3.56 -19.88 1.69
CA CYS A 18 -4.58 -18.89 1.36
C CYS A 18 -5.69 -18.90 2.40
N ALA A 19 -5.91 -17.74 3.01
CA ALA A 19 -6.94 -17.49 4.01
C ALA A 19 -7.77 -16.26 3.58
N PHE A 20 -8.29 -16.34 2.33
CA PHE A 20 -9.07 -15.25 1.75
C PHE A 20 -10.41 -15.12 2.50
N GLY A 21 -10.77 -13.88 2.85
CA GLY A 21 -11.96 -13.61 3.65
C GLY A 21 -11.69 -13.51 5.15
N GLU A 22 -10.61 -14.09 5.67
CA GLU A 22 -10.23 -13.89 7.07
C GLU A 22 -9.75 -12.45 7.32
N SER A 23 -10.07 -11.92 8.49
CA SER A 23 -9.71 -10.56 8.88
C SER A 23 -8.40 -10.51 9.68
N LYS A 24 -7.37 -9.88 9.12
CA LYS A 24 -6.15 -9.56 9.88
C LYS A 24 -6.43 -8.72 11.13
N TYR A 25 -7.43 -7.87 11.07
CA TYR A 25 -7.81 -7.03 12.19
C TYR A 25 -8.40 -7.87 13.33
N ALA A 26 -9.28 -8.82 13.01
CA ALA A 26 -9.84 -9.72 14.00
C ALA A 26 -8.75 -10.55 14.70
N LEU A 27 -7.83 -11.13 13.94
CA LEU A 27 -6.68 -11.86 14.52
C LEU A 27 -5.79 -10.96 15.38
N LYS A 28 -5.60 -9.70 14.99
CA LYS A 28 -4.86 -8.74 15.84
C LYS A 28 -5.57 -8.44 17.15
N GLN A 29 -6.90 -8.30 17.13
CA GLN A 29 -7.68 -8.11 18.39
C GLN A 29 -7.64 -9.36 19.24
N GLN A 30 -7.74 -10.53 18.64
CA GLN A 30 -7.60 -11.81 19.35
C GLN A 30 -6.23 -11.93 20.03
N ALA A 31 -5.14 -11.65 19.31
CA ALA A 31 -3.79 -11.65 19.88
C ALA A 31 -3.63 -10.67 21.04
N LYS A 32 -4.25 -9.49 20.95
CA LYS A 32 -4.25 -8.52 22.06
C LYS A 32 -5.03 -9.00 23.28
N LYS A 33 -6.15 -9.68 23.05
CA LYS A 33 -6.95 -10.27 24.11
C LYS A 33 -6.17 -11.38 24.83
N GLU A 34 -5.61 -12.31 24.07
CA GLU A 34 -4.78 -13.40 24.57
C GLU A 34 -3.55 -12.90 25.36
N ALA A 35 -2.88 -11.84 24.86
CA ALA A 35 -1.77 -11.24 25.58
C ALA A 35 -2.19 -10.67 26.94
N ARG A 36 -3.36 -10.02 27.05
CA ARG A 36 -3.90 -9.49 28.31
C ARG A 36 -4.26 -10.61 29.28
N GLU A 37 -4.94 -11.65 28.79
CA GLU A 37 -5.37 -12.80 29.60
C GLU A 37 -4.18 -13.57 30.20
N ASN A 38 -3.05 -13.59 29.48
CA ASN A 38 -1.82 -14.26 29.91
C ASN A 38 -0.77 -13.31 30.52
N ASN A 39 -1.11 -12.07 30.82
CA ASN A 39 -0.19 -11.03 31.34
C ASN A 39 1.07 -10.83 30.49
N ILE A 40 0.96 -11.00 29.15
CA ILE A 40 2.04 -10.78 28.19
C ILE A 40 2.03 -9.32 27.76
N SER A 41 3.13 -8.60 27.97
CA SER A 41 3.24 -7.17 27.65
C SER A 41 3.18 -6.85 26.15
N ASP A 42 3.67 -7.74 25.29
CA ASP A 42 3.70 -7.56 23.83
C ASP A 42 2.91 -8.66 23.11
N TYR A 43 1.81 -8.25 22.46
CA TYR A 43 0.96 -9.15 21.65
C TYR A 43 1.57 -9.49 20.27
N ILE A 44 2.65 -8.82 19.84
CA ILE A 44 3.21 -8.97 18.49
C ILE A 44 3.70 -10.40 18.21
N PRO A 45 4.40 -11.08 19.12
CA PRO A 45 4.80 -12.48 18.91
C PRO A 45 3.59 -13.40 18.66
N ILE A 46 2.53 -13.28 19.48
CA ILE A 46 1.29 -14.05 19.34
C ILE A 46 0.66 -13.78 17.97
N TYR A 47 0.50 -12.51 17.62
CA TYR A 47 -0.07 -12.11 16.34
C TYR A 47 0.75 -12.64 15.15
N ASN A 48 2.07 -12.55 15.22
CA ASN A 48 2.94 -13.05 14.17
C ASN A 48 2.84 -14.56 13.97
N GLU A 49 2.62 -15.31 15.05
CA GLU A 49 2.35 -16.76 14.98
C GLU A 49 1.03 -17.03 14.27
N MET A 50 -0.05 -16.35 14.66
CA MET A 50 -1.39 -16.50 14.06
C MET A 50 -1.43 -16.22 12.56
N ILE A 51 -0.56 -15.35 12.07
CA ILE A 51 -0.52 -14.96 10.65
C ILE A 51 0.61 -15.61 9.85
N ARG A 52 1.48 -16.39 10.49
CA ARG A 52 2.71 -16.93 9.88
C ARG A 52 2.44 -17.72 8.61
N ASP A 53 1.41 -18.53 8.61
CA ASP A 53 1.05 -19.41 7.50
C ASP A 53 -0.20 -18.98 6.73
N LYS A 54 -0.63 -17.72 6.87
CA LYS A 54 -1.85 -17.20 6.24
C LYS A 54 -1.55 -16.11 5.19
N ILE A 55 -2.23 -16.20 4.05
CA ILE A 55 -2.22 -15.20 2.97
C ILE A 55 -3.65 -14.68 2.80
N PHE A 56 -3.91 -13.45 3.23
CA PHE A 56 -5.26 -12.89 3.37
C PHE A 56 -5.81 -12.22 2.12
N SER A 57 -5.01 -11.98 1.09
CA SER A 57 -5.50 -11.32 -0.11
C SER A 57 -4.95 -11.96 -1.39
N TYR A 58 -5.81 -12.04 -2.39
CA TYR A 58 -5.46 -12.58 -3.69
C TYR A 58 -4.31 -11.80 -4.37
N SER A 59 -4.24 -10.48 -4.20
CA SER A 59 -3.14 -9.68 -4.75
C SER A 59 -1.80 -10.01 -4.09
N THR A 60 -1.78 -10.26 -2.77
CA THR A 60 -0.59 -10.72 -2.06
C THR A 60 -0.18 -12.11 -2.52
N TYR A 61 -1.14 -13.02 -2.64
CA TYR A 61 -0.92 -14.36 -3.17
C TYR A 61 -0.29 -14.33 -4.57
N LYS A 62 -0.86 -13.56 -5.51
CA LYS A 62 -0.28 -13.40 -6.86
C LYS A 62 1.15 -12.87 -6.82
N THR A 63 1.41 -11.88 -5.95
CA THR A 63 2.76 -11.32 -5.79
C THR A 63 3.73 -12.38 -5.29
N TYR A 64 3.35 -13.16 -4.28
CA TYR A 64 4.19 -14.21 -3.71
C TYR A 64 4.43 -15.34 -4.71
N MET A 65 3.39 -15.78 -5.40
CA MET A 65 3.51 -16.78 -6.48
C MET A 65 4.53 -16.36 -7.54
N LYS A 66 4.44 -15.11 -7.99
CA LYS A 66 5.40 -14.54 -8.96
C LYS A 66 6.83 -14.53 -8.41
N GLN A 67 7.04 -14.00 -7.20
CA GLN A 67 8.39 -13.87 -6.64
C GLN A 67 9.04 -15.23 -6.31
N VAL A 68 8.26 -16.15 -5.77
CA VAL A 68 8.69 -17.54 -5.51
C VAL A 68 8.99 -18.26 -6.83
N GLY A 69 8.16 -18.05 -7.85
CA GLY A 69 8.41 -18.59 -9.18
C GLY A 69 9.75 -18.14 -9.75
N LEU A 70 10.05 -16.83 -9.71
CA LEU A 70 11.32 -16.25 -10.15
C LEU A 70 12.53 -16.80 -9.35
N TYR A 71 12.36 -17.04 -8.06
CA TYR A 71 13.38 -17.63 -7.22
C TYR A 71 13.73 -19.06 -7.68
N PHE A 72 12.73 -19.92 -7.87
CA PHE A 72 12.99 -21.29 -8.30
C PHE A 72 13.40 -21.42 -9.77
N ASP A 73 13.00 -20.50 -10.62
CA ASP A 73 13.54 -20.41 -11.99
C ASP A 73 15.05 -20.07 -11.96
N TRP A 74 15.47 -19.19 -11.04
CA TRP A 74 16.89 -18.89 -10.82
C TRP A 74 17.62 -20.06 -10.19
N ILE A 75 17.08 -20.72 -9.16
CA ILE A 75 17.68 -21.92 -8.54
C ILE A 75 17.91 -23.00 -9.59
N LYS A 76 16.91 -23.27 -10.45
CA LYS A 76 17.03 -24.27 -11.50
C LYS A 76 18.20 -24.01 -12.45
N LYS A 77 18.48 -22.72 -12.75
CA LYS A 77 19.56 -22.31 -13.65
C LYS A 77 20.92 -22.31 -12.96
N ALA A 78 20.99 -21.79 -11.74
CA ALA A 78 22.25 -21.57 -11.06
C ALA A 78 22.71 -22.76 -10.20
N TYR A 79 21.82 -23.64 -9.79
CA TYR A 79 22.03 -24.75 -8.87
C TYR A 79 21.16 -25.96 -9.26
N PRO A 80 21.39 -26.56 -10.44
CA PRO A 80 20.56 -27.65 -10.98
C PRO A 80 20.56 -28.92 -10.12
N GLU A 81 21.56 -29.09 -9.25
CA GLU A 81 21.65 -30.16 -8.27
C GLU A 81 20.63 -30.09 -7.14
N ILE A 82 20.02 -28.91 -6.90
CA ILE A 82 19.06 -28.74 -5.85
C ILE A 82 17.71 -29.33 -6.26
N LYS A 83 17.28 -30.38 -5.57
CA LYS A 83 16.06 -31.16 -5.89
C LYS A 83 14.91 -30.96 -4.88
N ASN A 84 15.12 -30.20 -3.80
CA ASN A 84 14.10 -29.97 -2.80
C ASN A 84 14.02 -28.50 -2.35
N ILE A 85 12.85 -28.08 -1.86
CA ILE A 85 12.58 -26.69 -1.45
C ILE A 85 13.52 -26.27 -0.31
N ASN A 86 13.75 -27.14 0.67
CA ASN A 86 14.55 -26.81 1.84
C ASN A 86 16.04 -26.63 1.46
N GLY A 87 16.58 -27.43 0.54
CA GLY A 87 17.92 -27.28 0.02
C GLY A 87 18.17 -25.93 -0.68
N ALA A 88 17.14 -25.35 -1.26
CA ALA A 88 17.23 -24.03 -1.85
C ALA A 88 17.37 -22.90 -0.80
N LYS A 89 16.93 -23.11 0.45
CA LYS A 89 16.90 -22.08 1.50
C LYS A 89 18.24 -21.37 1.72
N LYS A 90 19.35 -22.08 1.63
CA LYS A 90 20.71 -21.54 1.82
C LYS A 90 21.12 -20.48 0.79
N TYR A 91 20.44 -20.41 -0.35
CA TYR A 91 20.74 -19.46 -1.43
C TYR A 91 19.92 -18.17 -1.38
N ILE A 92 19.07 -18.00 -0.36
CA ILE A 92 18.16 -16.84 -0.27
C ILE A 92 18.96 -15.53 -0.22
N GLN A 93 20.04 -15.43 0.59
CA GLN A 93 20.85 -14.21 0.65
C GLN A 93 21.38 -13.83 -0.73
N LYS A 94 22.00 -14.78 -1.44
CA LYS A 94 22.53 -14.54 -2.80
C LYS A 94 21.46 -14.05 -3.78
N TYR A 95 20.22 -14.57 -3.66
CA TYR A 95 19.12 -14.11 -4.50
C TYR A 95 18.63 -12.71 -4.13
N ILE A 96 18.62 -12.37 -2.85
CA ILE A 96 18.23 -11.05 -2.35
C ILE A 96 19.24 -9.99 -2.80
N ASP A 97 20.54 -10.29 -2.74
CA ASP A 97 21.63 -9.39 -3.16
C ASP A 97 21.57 -9.02 -4.66
N ARG A 98 20.96 -9.88 -5.48
CA ARG A 98 20.68 -9.62 -6.91
C ARG A 98 19.47 -8.75 -7.16
N SER A 99 18.86 -8.16 -6.15
CA SER A 99 17.67 -7.35 -6.33
C SER A 99 18.00 -5.96 -6.88
N PRO A 100 17.26 -5.47 -7.88
CA PRO A 100 17.55 -4.17 -8.50
C PRO A 100 17.31 -2.98 -7.56
N SER A 101 16.62 -3.19 -6.44
CA SER A 101 16.37 -2.17 -5.43
C SER A 101 16.06 -2.79 -4.07
N ALA A 102 16.25 -2.01 -3.00
CA ALA A 102 15.90 -2.40 -1.64
C ALA A 102 14.40 -2.74 -1.47
N TRP A 103 13.52 -2.11 -2.25
CA TRP A 103 12.06 -2.41 -2.25
C TRP A 103 11.77 -3.77 -2.89
N THR A 104 12.43 -4.07 -4.01
CA THR A 104 12.32 -5.38 -4.67
C THR A 104 12.89 -6.48 -3.77
N ALA A 105 14.05 -6.24 -3.14
CA ALA A 105 14.64 -7.14 -2.16
C ALA A 105 13.66 -7.48 -1.03
N ALA A 106 13.02 -6.45 -0.45
CA ALA A 106 12.04 -6.65 0.63
C ALA A 106 10.81 -7.47 0.17
N THR A 107 10.31 -7.24 -1.06
CA THR A 107 9.18 -8.01 -1.61
C THR A 107 9.57 -9.47 -1.86
N ARG A 108 10.76 -9.71 -2.42
CA ARG A 108 11.32 -11.06 -2.63
C ARG A 108 11.45 -11.80 -1.30
N LEU A 109 12.08 -11.14 -0.32
CA LEU A 109 12.32 -11.74 1.00
C LEU A 109 11.01 -12.03 1.74
N ALA A 110 10.01 -11.12 1.71
CA ALA A 110 8.71 -11.35 2.31
C ALA A 110 7.99 -12.56 1.69
N SER A 111 8.13 -12.76 0.37
CA SER A 111 7.53 -13.90 -0.32
C SER A 111 8.18 -15.23 0.08
N LEU A 112 9.53 -15.23 0.20
CA LEU A 112 10.29 -16.41 0.65
C LEU A 112 10.08 -16.68 2.14
N ALA A 113 10.00 -15.64 2.97
CA ALA A 113 9.69 -15.77 4.39
C ALA A 113 8.34 -16.47 4.61
N LYS A 114 7.33 -16.13 3.78
CA LYS A 114 6.05 -16.81 3.78
C LYS A 114 6.18 -18.29 3.37
N LEU A 115 6.87 -18.56 2.26
CA LEU A 115 7.09 -19.94 1.78
C LEU A 115 7.74 -20.82 2.83
N TYR A 116 8.78 -20.30 3.50
CA TYR A 116 9.55 -21.06 4.49
C TYR A 116 8.98 -20.96 5.92
N LYS A 117 7.88 -20.27 6.12
CA LYS A 117 7.25 -20.01 7.44
C LYS A 117 8.29 -19.50 8.46
N THR A 118 9.20 -18.67 7.99
CA THR A 118 10.36 -18.21 8.79
C THR A 118 10.41 -16.68 8.75
N PRO A 119 10.66 -16.01 9.89
CA PRO A 119 10.80 -14.55 9.92
C PRO A 119 11.88 -14.07 8.94
N SER A 120 11.61 -12.98 8.23
CA SER A 120 12.48 -12.46 7.15
C SER A 120 13.93 -12.23 7.62
N PHE A 121 14.12 -11.69 8.83
CA PHE A 121 15.45 -11.39 9.38
C PHE A 121 16.30 -12.64 9.65
N LYS A 122 15.66 -13.83 9.79
CA LYS A 122 16.35 -15.13 9.93
C LYS A 122 16.74 -15.75 8.59
N LEU A 123 16.25 -15.19 7.47
CA LEU A 123 16.51 -15.72 6.13
C LEU A 123 17.58 -14.95 5.37
N ALA A 124 17.55 -13.62 5.46
CA ALA A 124 18.51 -12.76 4.78
C ALA A 124 18.53 -11.35 5.37
N LYS A 125 19.63 -10.65 5.18
CA LYS A 125 19.78 -9.22 5.45
C LYS A 125 19.26 -8.42 4.25
N LEU A 126 18.51 -7.35 4.52
CA LEU A 126 18.04 -6.44 3.49
C LEU A 126 18.98 -5.25 3.34
N PRO A 127 19.19 -4.76 2.10
CA PRO A 127 19.87 -3.50 1.88
C PRO A 127 19.08 -2.35 2.51
N LYS A 128 19.78 -1.34 3.01
CA LYS A 128 19.15 -0.13 3.55
C LYS A 128 18.41 0.61 2.44
N ARG A 129 17.19 1.05 2.74
CA ARG A 129 16.42 1.91 1.82
C ARG A 129 16.96 3.32 1.93
N LYS A 130 17.36 3.90 0.80
CA LYS A 130 17.73 5.31 0.70
C LYS A 130 16.71 6.03 -0.17
N ARG A 131 16.35 7.27 0.20
CA ARG A 131 15.39 8.07 -0.59
C ARG A 131 15.96 8.41 -1.97
N ALA A 132 17.26 8.68 -2.05
CA ALA A 132 17.99 8.92 -3.29
C ALA A 132 17.87 7.76 -4.30
N ASP A 133 17.73 6.51 -3.84
CA ASP A 133 17.61 5.33 -4.71
C ASP A 133 16.22 5.18 -5.34
N ILE A 134 15.28 6.09 -5.04
CA ILE A 134 13.93 6.04 -5.62
C ILE A 134 13.95 6.63 -7.03
N THR A 135 14.29 5.81 -8.01
CA THR A 135 14.35 6.19 -9.42
C THR A 135 12.96 6.36 -10.05
N ARG A 136 11.94 5.70 -9.51
CA ARG A 136 10.57 5.72 -10.03
C ARG A 136 9.59 6.22 -9.00
N SER A 137 9.68 7.51 -8.71
CA SER A 137 8.71 8.16 -7.87
C SER A 137 7.54 8.66 -8.69
N ARG A 138 6.53 7.82 -8.91
CA ARG A 138 5.26 8.20 -9.57
C ARG A 138 5.42 8.81 -10.96
N SER A 139 6.56 8.56 -11.62
CA SER A 139 6.71 8.80 -13.05
C SER A 139 5.68 7.96 -13.80
N GLU A 140 5.11 8.51 -14.83
CA GLU A 140 4.15 7.83 -15.68
C GLU A 140 4.75 6.53 -16.22
N SER A 141 4.03 5.43 -16.03
CA SER A 141 4.38 4.17 -16.69
C SER A 141 4.06 4.28 -18.19
N ALA A 142 4.68 3.43 -19.01
CA ALA A 142 4.35 3.36 -20.44
C ALA A 142 2.84 3.17 -20.69
N ARG A 143 2.15 2.51 -19.77
CA ARG A 143 0.69 2.33 -19.82
C ARG A 143 -0.06 3.63 -19.56
N GLU A 144 0.41 4.46 -18.65
CA GLU A 144 -0.22 5.74 -18.28
C GLU A 144 0.03 6.82 -19.32
N LYS A 145 1.14 6.76 -20.06
CA LYS A 145 1.43 7.67 -21.19
C LYS A 145 0.35 7.67 -22.29
N ALA A 146 -0.38 6.56 -22.43
CA ALA A 146 -1.48 6.45 -23.40
C ALA A 146 -2.83 6.94 -22.80
N PHE A 147 -2.84 7.57 -21.62
CA PHE A 147 -4.04 8.15 -21.03
C PHE A 147 -4.20 9.60 -21.50
N SER A 148 -5.36 9.92 -22.06
CA SER A 148 -5.71 11.29 -22.44
C SER A 148 -6.44 11.97 -21.28
N GLU A 149 -5.84 12.98 -20.67
CA GLU A 149 -6.48 13.78 -19.61
C GLU A 149 -7.68 14.56 -20.17
N GLU A 150 -7.58 15.08 -21.40
CA GLU A 150 -8.66 15.80 -22.06
C GLU A 150 -9.92 14.96 -22.24
N ARG A 151 -9.78 13.73 -22.73
CA ARG A 151 -10.92 12.79 -22.87
C ARG A 151 -11.50 12.32 -21.54
N ASN A 152 -10.81 12.53 -20.45
CA ASN A 152 -11.20 12.09 -19.10
C ASN A 152 -11.18 13.25 -18.10
N LYS A 153 -11.40 14.48 -18.59
CA LYS A 153 -11.28 15.70 -17.77
C LYS A 153 -12.12 15.67 -16.49
N GLU A 154 -13.32 15.13 -16.55
CA GLU A 154 -14.21 14.99 -15.39
C GLU A 154 -13.57 14.08 -14.32
N LEU A 155 -13.06 12.90 -14.72
CA LEU A 155 -12.38 11.99 -13.80
C LEU A 155 -11.12 12.62 -13.21
N VAL A 156 -10.34 13.33 -14.04
CA VAL A 156 -9.13 14.03 -13.60
C VAL A 156 -9.46 15.09 -12.58
N HIS A 157 -10.43 15.97 -12.90
CA HIS A 157 -10.91 17.03 -12.01
C HIS A 157 -11.39 16.45 -10.67
N PHE A 158 -12.22 15.41 -10.72
CA PHE A 158 -12.70 14.71 -9.52
C PHE A 158 -11.55 14.16 -8.67
N CYS A 159 -10.56 13.53 -9.29
CA CYS A 159 -9.40 12.99 -8.58
C CYS A 159 -8.54 14.08 -7.92
N LEU A 160 -8.35 15.21 -8.60
CA LEU A 160 -7.59 16.35 -8.11
C LEU A 160 -8.25 17.05 -6.91
N ASN A 161 -9.59 16.95 -6.79
CA ASN A 161 -10.36 17.59 -5.72
C ASN A 161 -10.74 16.63 -4.58
N THR A 162 -10.54 15.32 -4.74
CA THR A 162 -10.93 14.32 -3.72
C THR A 162 -9.78 13.46 -3.21
N GLY A 163 -8.72 13.31 -3.98
CA GLY A 163 -7.58 12.48 -3.63
C GLY A 163 -7.91 11.00 -3.40
N LEU A 164 -9.00 10.47 -3.95
CA LEU A 164 -9.42 9.08 -3.75
C LEU A 164 -8.46 8.08 -4.42
N ARG A 165 -8.43 6.86 -3.88
CA ARG A 165 -7.74 5.73 -4.50
C ARG A 165 -8.59 5.15 -5.63
N ARG A 166 -7.95 4.48 -6.60
CA ARG A 166 -8.66 3.81 -7.71
C ARG A 166 -9.83 2.96 -7.23
N PHE A 167 -9.61 2.04 -6.30
CA PHE A 167 -10.67 1.15 -5.82
C PHE A 167 -11.78 1.86 -5.05
N GLU A 168 -11.50 3.07 -4.51
CA GLU A 168 -12.49 3.91 -3.85
C GLU A 168 -13.37 4.60 -4.90
N LEU A 169 -12.78 5.08 -6.00
CA LEU A 169 -13.49 5.62 -7.15
C LEU A 169 -14.38 4.55 -7.85
N GLU A 170 -13.85 3.33 -8.01
CA GLU A 170 -14.57 2.21 -8.63
C GLU A 170 -15.79 1.74 -7.82
N LYS A 171 -15.89 2.14 -6.56
CA LYS A 171 -16.97 1.78 -5.63
C LYS A 171 -17.81 2.97 -5.19
N LEU A 172 -17.46 4.16 -5.64
CA LEU A 172 -18.14 5.40 -5.23
C LEU A 172 -19.53 5.45 -5.84
N LYS A 173 -20.55 5.63 -5.00
CA LYS A 173 -21.95 5.77 -5.35
C LYS A 173 -22.49 7.15 -4.99
N GLY A 174 -23.65 7.53 -5.52
CA GLY A 174 -24.32 8.79 -5.18
C GLY A 174 -24.54 8.95 -3.68
N ASN A 175 -24.96 7.90 -2.98
CA ASN A 175 -25.19 7.90 -1.53
C ASN A 175 -23.93 8.04 -0.65
N ASN A 176 -22.76 8.15 -1.26
CA ASN A 176 -21.54 8.47 -0.51
C ASN A 176 -21.37 9.97 -0.24
N LEU A 177 -22.19 10.84 -0.81
CA LEU A 177 -22.22 12.25 -0.48
C LEU A 177 -23.04 12.45 0.78
N GLU A 178 -22.46 13.07 1.79
CA GLU A 178 -23.15 13.46 3.03
C GLU A 178 -22.94 14.96 3.31
N TYR A 179 -23.93 15.59 3.94
CA TYR A 179 -23.80 16.94 4.48
C TYR A 179 -23.57 16.87 5.98
N ARG A 180 -22.39 17.34 6.43
CA ARG A 180 -21.96 17.27 7.83
C ARG A 180 -21.14 18.51 8.18
N ASP A 181 -21.24 18.93 9.43
CA ASP A 181 -20.42 20.02 9.97
C ASP A 181 -20.42 21.27 9.05
N ASN A 182 -21.60 21.65 8.54
CA ASN A 182 -21.83 22.77 7.62
C ASN A 182 -21.12 22.64 6.26
N GLY A 183 -20.85 21.42 5.79
CA GLY A 183 -20.25 21.19 4.49
C GLY A 183 -20.52 19.81 3.89
N TYR A 184 -20.30 19.69 2.59
CA TYR A 184 -20.37 18.40 1.91
C TYR A 184 -19.11 17.58 2.13
N CYS A 185 -19.28 16.28 2.32
CA CYS A 185 -18.18 15.34 2.42
C CYS A 185 -18.50 14.01 1.74
N LEU A 186 -17.45 13.30 1.32
CA LEU A 186 -17.58 11.93 0.83
C LEU A 186 -17.29 10.95 1.96
N ARG A 187 -18.26 10.08 2.26
CA ARG A 187 -18.08 8.94 3.16
C ARG A 187 -17.39 7.81 2.43
N ILE A 188 -16.13 7.57 2.72
CA ILE A 188 -15.27 6.62 2.00
C ILE A 188 -14.90 5.45 2.90
N LYS A 189 -15.26 4.24 2.48
CA LYS A 189 -14.79 2.99 3.09
C LYS A 189 -13.44 2.59 2.46
N GLY A 190 -12.37 2.81 3.20
CA GLY A 190 -11.01 2.54 2.76
C GLY A 190 -10.57 1.07 2.89
N LYS A 191 -9.29 0.81 2.61
CA LYS A 191 -8.68 -0.51 2.79
C LYS A 191 -8.78 -0.94 4.26
N GLY A 192 -9.23 -2.17 4.49
CA GLY A 192 -9.43 -2.70 5.86
C GLY A 192 -10.75 -2.29 6.50
N GLY A 193 -11.70 -1.73 5.72
CA GLY A 193 -13.05 -1.41 6.19
C GLY A 193 -13.17 -0.10 6.96
N LYS A 194 -12.09 0.64 7.18
CA LYS A 194 -12.13 1.94 7.88
C LYS A 194 -12.89 2.97 7.07
N VAL A 195 -13.80 3.66 7.71
CA VAL A 195 -14.54 4.78 7.14
C VAL A 195 -13.82 6.08 7.45
N ARG A 196 -13.74 6.97 6.45
CA ARG A 196 -13.31 8.36 6.61
C ARG A 196 -14.23 9.28 5.83
N TYR A 197 -14.21 10.53 6.22
CA TYR A 197 -14.93 11.61 5.55
C TYR A 197 -13.93 12.53 4.87
N VAL A 198 -14.14 12.78 3.58
CA VAL A 198 -13.31 13.68 2.77
C VAL A 198 -14.13 14.92 2.48
N PRO A 199 -13.86 16.08 3.10
CA PRO A 199 -14.55 17.31 2.84
C PRO A 199 -14.41 17.73 1.38
N ILE A 200 -15.53 18.16 0.77
CA ILE A 200 -15.57 18.61 -0.62
C ILE A 200 -16.05 20.06 -0.65
N LYS A 201 -15.26 20.92 -1.32
CA LYS A 201 -15.59 22.34 -1.54
C LYS A 201 -15.88 22.65 -3.01
N ASP A 202 -15.41 21.79 -3.90
CA ASP A 202 -15.57 21.96 -5.33
C ASP A 202 -16.99 21.71 -5.76
N LYS A 203 -17.59 22.70 -6.45
CA LYS A 203 -19.01 22.68 -6.85
C LYS A 203 -19.30 21.59 -7.87
N ASP A 204 -18.43 21.39 -8.84
CA ASP A 204 -18.62 20.42 -9.92
C ASP A 204 -18.60 18.99 -9.36
N VAL A 205 -17.72 18.73 -8.38
CA VAL A 205 -17.68 17.44 -7.67
C VAL A 205 -18.98 17.22 -6.89
N ILE A 206 -19.49 18.25 -6.20
CA ILE A 206 -20.75 18.17 -5.45
C ILE A 206 -21.93 17.92 -6.39
N GLU A 207 -22.02 18.65 -7.49
CA GLU A 207 -23.08 18.49 -8.49
C GLU A 207 -23.02 17.10 -9.14
N ARG A 208 -21.82 16.64 -9.50
CA ARG A 208 -21.63 15.29 -10.03
C ARG A 208 -22.14 14.22 -9.06
N MET A 209 -21.87 14.39 -7.78
CA MET A 209 -22.34 13.46 -6.75
C MET A 209 -23.86 13.53 -6.59
N LYS A 210 -24.46 14.74 -6.56
CA LYS A 210 -25.91 14.95 -6.43
C LYS A 210 -26.69 14.43 -7.63
N SER A 211 -26.16 14.59 -8.84
CA SER A 211 -26.79 14.11 -10.07
C SER A 211 -26.69 12.59 -10.24
N THR A 212 -25.87 11.93 -9.44
CA THR A 212 -25.75 10.47 -9.48
C THR A 212 -26.80 9.84 -8.56
N PRO A 213 -27.68 8.96 -9.05
CA PRO A 213 -28.63 8.23 -8.21
C PRO A 213 -27.91 7.47 -7.08
N GLU A 214 -28.56 7.38 -5.92
CA GLU A 214 -27.95 6.89 -4.67
C GLU A 214 -27.18 5.57 -4.81
N GLU A 215 -27.79 4.59 -5.47
CA GLU A 215 -27.20 3.26 -5.62
C GLU A 215 -26.33 3.10 -6.89
N ARG A 216 -26.27 4.11 -7.76
CA ARG A 216 -25.43 4.06 -8.96
C ARG A 216 -24.01 4.49 -8.68
N LEU A 217 -23.08 3.87 -9.40
CA LEU A 217 -21.66 4.26 -9.39
C LEU A 217 -21.50 5.63 -10.07
N VAL A 218 -20.75 6.52 -9.42
CA VAL A 218 -20.40 7.85 -9.98
C VAL A 218 -19.60 7.69 -11.27
N PHE A 219 -18.67 6.74 -11.28
CA PHE A 219 -17.93 6.33 -12.47
C PHE A 219 -18.26 4.88 -12.77
N GLY A 220 -18.96 4.60 -13.88
CA GLY A 220 -19.30 3.23 -14.27
C GLY A 220 -18.06 2.37 -14.50
N LYS A 221 -16.98 2.96 -15.05
CA LYS A 221 -15.69 2.32 -15.23
C LYS A 221 -14.55 3.35 -15.11
N VAL A 222 -13.68 3.16 -14.15
CA VAL A 222 -12.45 3.96 -14.05
C VAL A 222 -11.42 3.46 -15.06
N ASN A 223 -10.98 4.36 -15.96
CA ASN A 223 -9.98 4.03 -16.98
C ASN A 223 -8.74 3.42 -16.34
N THR A 224 -8.39 2.19 -16.75
CA THR A 224 -7.27 1.44 -16.16
C THR A 224 -5.90 2.08 -16.41
N ARG A 225 -5.80 2.97 -17.40
CA ARG A 225 -4.58 3.74 -17.72
C ARG A 225 -4.45 5.04 -16.93
N ALA A 226 -5.54 5.52 -16.30
CA ALA A 226 -5.52 6.77 -15.55
C ALA A 226 -4.50 6.73 -14.41
N PRO A 227 -3.62 7.73 -14.28
CA PRO A 227 -2.59 7.81 -13.24
C PRO A 227 -3.16 8.32 -11.91
N ILE A 228 -4.14 7.62 -11.35
CA ILE A 228 -4.89 8.03 -10.15
C ILE A 228 -3.98 8.39 -8.97
N HIS A 229 -2.85 7.68 -8.81
CA HIS A 229 -1.89 8.00 -7.75
C HIS A 229 -1.15 9.32 -7.98
N LYS A 230 -0.94 9.73 -9.23
CA LYS A 230 -0.38 11.06 -9.59
C LYS A 230 -1.34 12.15 -9.11
N TYR A 231 -2.62 12.07 -9.48
CA TYR A 231 -3.63 13.06 -9.06
C TYR A 231 -3.81 13.11 -7.55
N ARG A 232 -3.82 11.96 -6.91
CA ARG A 232 -3.88 11.89 -5.44
C ARG A 232 -2.64 12.52 -4.79
N SER A 233 -1.46 12.42 -5.41
CA SER A 233 -0.24 13.08 -4.92
C SER A 233 -0.35 14.60 -5.07
N ILE A 234 -0.87 15.08 -6.21
CA ILE A 234 -1.12 16.50 -6.46
C ILE A 234 -2.12 17.05 -5.43
N PHE A 235 -3.26 16.38 -5.25
CA PHE A 235 -4.25 16.72 -4.21
C PHE A 235 -3.58 16.85 -2.83
N ALA A 236 -2.79 15.84 -2.44
CA ALA A 236 -2.14 15.82 -1.14
C ALA A 236 -1.15 16.97 -0.95
N THR A 237 -0.37 17.29 -1.98
CA THR A 237 0.60 18.39 -1.96
C THR A 237 -0.10 19.75 -1.91
N ASN A 238 -1.14 19.94 -2.73
CA ASN A 238 -1.92 21.18 -2.73
C ASN A 238 -2.60 21.41 -1.37
N LEU A 239 -3.21 20.38 -0.82
CA LEU A 239 -3.82 20.45 0.51
C LEU A 239 -2.78 20.74 1.60
N TYR A 240 -1.61 20.10 1.56
CA TYR A 240 -0.54 20.41 2.50
C TYR A 240 -0.10 21.89 2.40
N ASN A 241 0.11 22.37 1.18
CA ASN A 241 0.53 23.76 0.94
C ASN A 241 -0.50 24.80 1.40
N SER A 242 -1.80 24.45 1.38
CA SER A 242 -2.86 25.32 1.89
C SER A 242 -2.97 25.34 3.43
N LEU A 243 -2.39 24.33 4.11
CA LEU A 243 -2.52 24.13 5.55
C LEU A 243 -1.22 24.40 6.31
N LYS A 244 -0.08 24.30 5.65
CA LYS A 244 1.23 24.46 6.30
C LYS A 244 1.41 25.89 6.79
N ARG A 245 1.99 26.02 7.97
CA ARG A 245 2.49 27.29 8.49
C ARG A 245 3.79 27.68 7.79
N ASP A 246 4.15 28.94 7.88
CA ASP A 246 5.50 29.39 7.51
C ASP A 246 6.54 28.61 8.31
N GLU A 247 7.65 28.23 7.68
CA GLU A 247 8.66 27.38 8.31
C GLU A 247 9.22 27.99 9.61
N LYS A 248 9.42 29.31 9.63
CA LYS A 248 9.90 30.04 10.82
C LYS A 248 8.88 30.02 11.94
N ALA A 249 7.59 29.97 11.62
CA ALA A 249 6.48 29.95 12.57
C ALA A 249 6.15 28.54 13.11
N ILE A 250 6.80 27.50 12.60
CA ILE A 250 6.56 26.12 13.07
C ILE A 250 7.31 25.92 14.41
N PRO A 251 6.61 25.65 15.54
CA PRO A 251 7.24 25.27 16.79
C PRO A 251 8.12 24.04 16.66
N LYS A 252 9.20 23.93 17.45
CA LYS A 252 10.15 22.80 17.34
C LYS A 252 9.49 21.42 17.45
N GLU A 253 8.51 21.26 18.33
CA GLU A 253 7.74 20.03 18.56
C GLU A 253 6.85 19.64 17.37
N ASP A 254 6.46 20.61 16.54
CA ASP A 254 5.64 20.41 15.35
C ASP A 254 6.47 20.20 14.08
N ARG A 255 7.79 20.29 14.15
CA ARG A 255 8.69 20.11 13.02
C ARG A 255 8.88 18.63 12.71
N TYR A 256 8.75 18.27 11.43
CA TYR A 256 9.18 16.99 10.92
C TYR A 256 10.36 17.20 9.99
N ILE A 257 11.52 16.69 10.37
CA ILE A 257 12.75 16.80 9.57
C ILE A 257 12.87 15.55 8.72
N CYS A 258 12.87 15.71 7.39
CA CYS A 258 13.12 14.63 6.46
C CYS A 258 14.57 14.14 6.61
N ARG A 259 14.76 12.89 7.02
CA ARG A 259 16.10 12.29 7.12
C ARG A 259 16.67 12.03 5.74
N GLY A 260 17.96 12.23 5.57
CA GLY A 260 18.72 12.03 4.33
C GLY A 260 19.14 13.36 3.70
N ASP A 261 19.49 13.35 2.42
CA ASP A 261 20.14 14.45 1.72
C ASP A 261 19.30 15.73 1.52
N ILE A 262 18.05 15.77 2.01
CA ILE A 262 17.08 16.81 1.66
C ILE A 262 16.83 17.81 2.81
N ASN A 263 17.04 17.46 4.06
CA ASN A 263 16.86 18.30 5.27
C ASN A 263 15.60 19.20 5.30
N TRP A 264 14.53 18.80 4.62
CA TRP A 264 13.29 19.59 4.61
C TRP A 264 12.63 19.58 5.99
N VAL A 265 12.26 20.77 6.42
CA VAL A 265 11.41 20.98 7.61
C VAL A 265 9.96 21.04 7.15
N LEU A 266 9.13 20.14 7.68
CA LEU A 266 7.72 20.05 7.34
C LEU A 266 6.86 20.30 8.57
N ASP A 267 5.68 20.89 8.38
CA ASP A 267 4.68 21.08 9.41
C ASP A 267 3.95 19.74 9.71
N ARG A 268 4.26 19.15 10.85
CA ARG A 268 3.71 17.87 11.29
C ARG A 268 2.19 17.92 11.49
N LYS A 269 1.63 19.07 11.92
CA LYS A 269 0.17 19.23 12.06
C LYS A 269 -0.52 19.22 10.71
N ALA A 270 -0.01 19.97 9.74
CA ALA A 270 -0.52 19.93 8.37
C ALA A 270 -0.41 18.52 7.74
N MET A 271 0.75 17.85 7.93
CA MET A 271 0.94 16.46 7.49
C MET A 271 -0.09 15.51 8.10
N ALA A 272 -0.44 15.69 9.38
CA ALA A 272 -1.41 14.85 10.08
C ALA A 272 -2.82 15.01 9.49
N VAL A 273 -3.23 16.24 9.15
CA VAL A 273 -4.50 16.52 8.51
C VAL A 273 -4.56 15.85 7.13
N VAL A 274 -3.55 16.09 6.29
CA VAL A 274 -3.48 15.48 4.94
C VAL A 274 -3.48 13.96 5.02
N SER A 275 -2.69 13.37 5.91
CA SER A 275 -2.62 11.91 6.07
C SER A 275 -3.97 11.32 6.47
N ARG A 276 -4.72 11.94 7.38
CA ARG A 276 -6.07 11.51 7.77
C ARG A 276 -7.06 11.58 6.61
N MET A 277 -7.06 12.70 5.85
CA MET A 277 -7.90 12.84 4.66
C MET A 277 -7.60 11.76 3.61
N LEU A 278 -6.33 11.40 3.47
CA LEU A 278 -5.92 10.31 2.60
C LEU A 278 -6.19 8.89 3.19
N GLY A 279 -6.67 8.80 4.42
CA GLY A 279 -6.93 7.52 5.12
C GLY A 279 -5.65 6.82 5.57
N HIS A 280 -4.67 7.58 6.01
CA HIS A 280 -3.48 7.12 6.73
C HIS A 280 -3.52 7.63 8.17
N GLU A 281 -2.99 6.83 9.11
CA GLU A 281 -2.94 7.22 10.52
C GLU A 281 -1.65 7.92 10.89
N ARG A 282 -0.58 7.69 10.13
CA ARG A 282 0.75 8.22 10.40
C ARG A 282 1.04 9.42 9.50
N PRO A 283 1.38 10.59 10.07
CA PRO A 283 1.76 11.78 9.30
C PRO A 283 2.91 11.54 8.33
N GLU A 284 3.89 10.72 8.74
CA GLU A 284 5.12 10.43 7.97
C GLU A 284 4.82 9.85 6.58
N ILE A 285 3.68 9.18 6.41
CA ILE A 285 3.25 8.64 5.11
C ILE A 285 3.14 9.74 4.04
N PHE A 286 2.74 10.96 4.44
CA PHE A 286 2.70 12.09 3.52
C PHE A 286 4.09 12.42 2.97
N ALA A 287 5.08 12.61 3.86
CA ALA A 287 6.46 12.92 3.47
C ALA A 287 7.10 11.77 2.65
N GLU A 288 6.83 10.51 3.03
CA GLU A 288 7.43 9.34 2.39
C GLU A 288 6.88 9.09 0.97
N PHE A 289 5.60 9.35 0.73
CA PHE A 289 4.91 8.87 -0.48
C PHE A 289 4.23 9.94 -1.31
N TYR A 290 3.98 11.14 -0.79
CA TYR A 290 3.22 12.17 -1.48
C TYR A 290 4.02 13.44 -1.77
N LEU A 291 4.92 13.83 -0.88
CA LEU A 291 5.76 14.99 -1.08
C LEU A 291 7.03 14.59 -1.84
N ARG A 292 7.11 15.02 -3.10
CA ARG A 292 8.27 14.74 -3.98
C ARG A 292 8.41 15.84 -5.02
#